data_28dc18546015638c6f5b30d342e122cf
#
_entry.id   28dc18546015638c6f5b30d342e122cf
#
_cell.length_a   1.000
_cell.length_b   1.000
_cell.length_c   1.000
_cell.angle_alpha   90.00
_cell.angle_beta   90.00
_cell.angle_gamma   90.00
#
_symmetry.space_group_name_H-M   'P 1'
#
loop_
_entity.id
_entity.type
_entity.pdbx_description
1 polymer ?
#
loop_
_entity_poly.entity_id
_entity_poly.type
_entity_poly.pdbx_seq_one_letter_code
_entity_poly.pdbx_strand_id
1 'polypeptide(L)'
;MENCIFCKIISGDIPSATIFENDEFKVILDRFPATKGHVLVLPKEHYANIFEIDPDLGGRLFTLAIRIAGIVKKATGVTDMNILQNNGPLAGQTVDHFHLHIIPRYEGDSVSVKWPQMDLTDEQIEEIRLSIANLL
;
A
#
# COMPACT_ATOMS: atom_id res chain seq x y z
N MET A 1 11.02 -14.95 5.72
CA MET A 1 11.95 -14.08 6.51
C MET A 1 11.57 -14.12 7.98
N GLU A 2 12.48 -14.58 8.81
CA GLU A 2 12.22 -14.82 10.24
C GLU A 2 11.75 -13.58 11.00
N ASN A 3 12.27 -12.41 10.66
CA ASN A 3 11.97 -11.17 11.37
C ASN A 3 10.85 -10.35 10.74
N CYS A 4 10.19 -10.88 9.71
CA CYS A 4 9.12 -10.16 9.03
C CYS A 4 7.76 -10.51 9.64
N ILE A 5 7.10 -9.52 10.23
CA ILE A 5 5.78 -9.71 10.82
C ILE A 5 4.74 -10.17 9.79
N PHE A 6 4.82 -9.66 8.56
CA PHE A 6 3.88 -10.07 7.52
C PHE A 6 4.14 -11.49 7.02
N CYS A 7 5.41 -11.92 6.94
CA CYS A 7 5.71 -13.32 6.66
C CYS A 7 5.14 -14.24 7.74
N LYS A 8 5.20 -13.83 9.00
CA LYS A 8 4.62 -14.59 10.13
C LYS A 8 3.10 -14.64 10.08
N ILE A 9 2.47 -13.57 9.65
CA ILE A 9 1.01 -13.53 9.42
C ILE A 9 0.64 -14.46 8.25
N ILE A 10 1.41 -14.42 7.17
CA ILE A 10 1.18 -15.25 5.99
C ILE A 10 1.34 -16.74 6.31
N SER A 11 2.33 -17.10 7.13
CA SER A 11 2.55 -18.49 7.55
C SER A 11 1.56 -19.00 8.59
N GLY A 12 0.80 -18.09 9.21
CA GLY A 12 -0.14 -18.42 10.28
C GLY A 12 0.47 -18.41 11.69
N ASP A 13 1.75 -18.07 11.83
CA ASP A 13 2.40 -17.97 13.15
C ASP A 13 1.82 -16.82 13.99
N ILE A 14 1.38 -15.76 13.33
CA ILE A 14 0.67 -14.64 13.96
C ILE A 14 -0.75 -14.59 13.37
N PRO A 15 -1.79 -14.57 14.21
CA PRO A 15 -3.17 -14.49 13.71
C PRO A 15 -3.46 -13.14 13.07
N SER A 16 -4.38 -13.13 12.13
CA SER A 16 -4.85 -11.92 11.46
C SER A 16 -6.33 -12.03 11.11
N ALA A 17 -6.99 -10.88 10.94
CA ALA A 17 -8.34 -10.82 10.40
C ALA A 17 -8.25 -10.88 8.87
N THR A 18 -8.27 -12.09 8.33
CA THR A 18 -8.10 -12.35 6.90
C THR A 18 -9.42 -12.17 6.17
N ILE A 19 -9.41 -11.31 5.15
CA ILE A 19 -10.57 -11.04 4.28
C ILE A 19 -10.58 -12.00 3.09
N PHE A 20 -9.40 -12.22 2.49
CA PHE A 20 -9.24 -13.03 1.30
C PHE A 20 -7.82 -13.58 1.24
N GLU A 21 -7.68 -14.76 0.67
CA GLU A 21 -6.39 -15.42 0.51
C GLU A 21 -6.41 -16.32 -0.72
N ASN A 22 -5.34 -16.29 -1.49
CA ASN A 22 -5.09 -17.25 -2.57
C ASN A 22 -3.62 -17.65 -2.54
N ASP A 23 -3.13 -18.29 -3.61
CA ASP A 23 -1.74 -18.78 -3.65
C ASP A 23 -0.71 -17.65 -3.64
N GLU A 24 -1.06 -16.48 -4.16
CA GLU A 24 -0.13 -15.37 -4.33
C GLU A 24 -0.30 -14.25 -3.30
N PHE A 25 -1.53 -14.05 -2.78
CA PHE A 25 -1.87 -12.86 -1.99
C PHE A 25 -2.61 -13.21 -0.72
N LYS A 26 -2.47 -12.34 0.26
CA LYS A 26 -3.28 -12.33 1.48
C LYS A 26 -3.79 -10.92 1.73
N VAL A 27 -5.07 -10.79 2.00
CA VAL A 27 -5.75 -9.52 2.27
C VAL A 27 -6.24 -9.57 3.71
N ILE A 28 -5.79 -8.62 4.52
CA ILE A 28 -6.10 -8.57 5.95
C ILE A 28 -6.58 -7.19 6.36
N LEU A 29 -7.29 -7.11 7.49
CA LEU A 29 -7.48 -5.83 8.17
C LEU A 29 -6.20 -5.43 8.89
N ASP A 30 -5.85 -4.15 8.82
CA ASP A 30 -4.72 -3.62 9.59
C ASP A 30 -5.08 -3.70 11.08
N ARG A 31 -4.19 -4.29 11.88
CA ARG A 31 -4.38 -4.43 13.33
C ARG A 31 -4.35 -3.09 14.05
N PHE A 32 -3.60 -2.12 13.50
CA PHE A 32 -3.49 -0.76 14.01
C PHE A 32 -3.97 0.24 12.95
N PRO A 33 -5.30 0.24 12.67
CA PRO A 33 -5.82 0.91 11.49
C PRO A 33 -5.78 2.43 11.61
N ALA A 34 -5.61 3.10 10.47
CA ALA A 34 -5.78 4.55 10.37
C ALA A 34 -7.26 4.94 10.51
N THR A 35 -8.13 4.11 9.93
CA THR A 35 -9.60 4.24 10.02
C THR A 35 -10.23 2.84 10.10
N LYS A 36 -11.50 2.82 10.47
CA LYS A 36 -12.27 1.57 10.47
C LYS A 36 -12.40 1.02 9.06
N GLY A 37 -11.93 -0.20 8.86
CA GLY A 37 -11.93 -0.83 7.53
C GLY A 37 -10.64 -0.64 6.75
N HIS A 38 -9.56 -0.18 7.38
CA HIS A 38 -8.24 -0.09 6.79
C HIS A 38 -7.73 -1.49 6.46
N VAL A 39 -7.49 -1.74 5.18
CA VAL A 39 -7.11 -3.05 4.64
C VAL A 39 -5.69 -3.01 4.11
N LEU A 40 -4.99 -4.14 4.24
CA LEU A 40 -3.68 -4.37 3.64
C LEU A 40 -3.77 -5.49 2.62
N VAL A 41 -3.19 -5.28 1.45
CA VAL A 41 -3.02 -6.31 0.42
C VAL A 41 -1.55 -6.68 0.37
N LEU A 42 -1.25 -7.95 0.64
CA LEU A 42 0.11 -8.45 0.78
C LEU A 42 0.42 -9.49 -0.30
N PRO A 43 1.58 -9.44 -0.94
CA PRO A 43 2.10 -10.62 -1.64
C PRO A 43 2.56 -11.65 -0.61
N LYS A 44 2.31 -12.93 -0.87
CA LYS A 44 2.79 -13.99 0.02
C LYS A 44 4.30 -14.14 -0.03
N GLU A 45 4.87 -14.00 -1.22
CA GLU A 45 6.32 -13.97 -1.38
C GLU A 45 6.88 -12.66 -0.81
N HIS A 46 8.02 -12.75 -0.12
CA HIS A 46 8.62 -11.60 0.52
C HIS A 46 9.39 -10.74 -0.50
N TYR A 47 8.97 -9.49 -0.63
CA TYR A 47 9.69 -8.41 -1.30
C TYR A 47 9.71 -7.22 -0.35
N ALA A 48 10.84 -6.55 -0.21
CA ALA A 48 10.92 -5.42 0.72
C ALA A 48 10.02 -4.26 0.28
N ASN A 49 10.03 -3.93 -1.02
CA ASN A 49 9.35 -2.75 -1.53
C ASN A 49 9.12 -2.86 -3.06
N ILE A 50 8.66 -1.75 -3.66
CA ILE A 50 8.36 -1.69 -5.10
C ILE A 50 9.59 -1.89 -5.98
N PHE A 51 10.79 -1.62 -5.46
CA PHE A 51 12.02 -1.77 -6.25
C PHE A 51 12.46 -3.24 -6.37
N GLU A 52 11.90 -4.12 -5.55
CA GLU A 52 12.23 -5.55 -5.54
C GLU A 52 11.11 -6.43 -6.08
N ILE A 53 9.85 -6.01 -5.98
CA ILE A 53 8.72 -6.85 -6.38
C ILE A 53 8.77 -7.17 -7.87
N ASP A 54 8.43 -8.39 -8.22
CA ASP A 54 8.23 -8.77 -9.62
C ASP A 54 7.09 -7.92 -10.23
N PRO A 55 7.33 -7.21 -11.35
CA PRO A 55 6.33 -6.32 -11.93
C PRO A 55 5.02 -7.00 -12.30
N ASP A 56 5.06 -8.23 -12.82
CA ASP A 56 3.86 -8.97 -13.18
C ASP A 56 3.03 -9.33 -11.96
N LEU A 57 3.71 -9.75 -10.88
CA LEU A 57 3.06 -10.00 -9.59
C LEU A 57 2.47 -8.72 -9.02
N GLY A 58 3.20 -7.62 -9.07
CA GLY A 58 2.72 -6.30 -8.65
C GLY A 58 1.48 -5.86 -9.41
N GLY A 59 1.45 -6.11 -10.72
CA GLY A 59 0.27 -5.86 -11.56
C GLY A 59 -0.95 -6.66 -11.12
N ARG A 60 -0.77 -7.95 -10.83
CA ARG A 60 -1.86 -8.80 -10.34
C ARG A 60 -2.31 -8.40 -8.93
N LEU A 61 -1.39 -7.98 -8.08
CA LEU A 61 -1.71 -7.46 -6.75
C LEU A 61 -2.58 -6.22 -6.86
N PHE A 62 -2.24 -5.29 -7.74
CA PHE A 62 -3.01 -4.06 -7.93
C PHE A 62 -4.39 -4.37 -8.53
N THR A 63 -4.50 -5.33 -9.42
CA THR A 63 -5.78 -5.80 -9.96
C THR A 63 -6.68 -6.32 -8.82
N LEU A 64 -6.13 -7.11 -7.92
CA LEU A 64 -6.85 -7.57 -6.72
C LEU A 64 -7.24 -6.40 -5.82
N ALA A 65 -6.32 -5.46 -5.61
CA ALA A 65 -6.58 -4.28 -4.77
C ALA A 65 -7.74 -3.44 -5.29
N ILE A 66 -7.88 -3.27 -6.60
CA ILE A 66 -9.02 -2.56 -7.21
C ILE A 66 -10.34 -3.26 -6.84
N ARG A 67 -10.38 -4.57 -6.93
CA ARG A 67 -11.55 -5.35 -6.56
C ARG A 67 -11.88 -5.23 -5.07
N ILE A 68 -10.86 -5.37 -4.22
CA ILE A 68 -11.03 -5.26 -2.76
C ILE A 68 -11.47 -3.84 -2.36
N ALA A 69 -10.92 -2.81 -3.00
CA ALA A 69 -11.33 -1.42 -2.76
C ALA A 69 -12.82 -1.21 -3.01
N GLY A 70 -13.36 -1.76 -4.09
CA GLY A 70 -14.79 -1.71 -4.38
C GLY A 70 -15.63 -2.41 -3.32
N ILE A 71 -15.15 -3.54 -2.81
CA ILE A 71 -15.81 -4.30 -1.75
C ILE A 71 -15.77 -3.53 -0.43
N VAL A 72 -14.61 -2.95 -0.07
CA VAL A 72 -14.47 -2.14 1.14
C VAL A 72 -15.38 -0.92 1.10
N LYS A 73 -15.46 -0.24 -0.05
CA LYS A 73 -16.37 0.89 -0.24
C LYS A 73 -17.82 0.48 0.03
N LYS A 74 -18.23 -0.66 -0.49
CA LYS A 74 -19.57 -1.19 -0.30
C LYS A 74 -19.86 -1.55 1.16
N ALA A 75 -18.89 -2.18 1.82
CA ALA A 75 -19.05 -2.63 3.20
C ALA A 75 -19.05 -1.46 4.20
N THR A 76 -18.29 -0.41 3.94
CA THR A 76 -18.15 0.73 4.85
C THR A 76 -19.10 1.89 4.52
N GLY A 77 -19.61 1.95 3.31
CA GLY A 77 -20.47 3.05 2.86
C GLY A 77 -19.75 4.35 2.55
N VAL A 78 -18.41 4.37 2.58
CA VAL A 78 -17.64 5.59 2.29
C VAL A 78 -17.70 5.94 0.81
N THR A 79 -17.54 7.23 0.51
CA THR A 79 -17.39 7.73 -0.85
C THR A 79 -15.94 7.91 -1.26
N ASP A 80 -15.06 8.10 -0.29
CA ASP A 80 -13.67 8.51 -0.49
C ASP A 80 -12.71 7.47 0.11
N MET A 81 -11.56 7.32 -0.53
CA MET A 81 -10.61 6.27 -0.14
C MET A 81 -9.22 6.66 -0.60
N ASN A 82 -8.22 6.33 0.21
CA ASN A 82 -6.83 6.42 -0.21
C ASN A 82 -6.26 5.02 -0.48
N ILE A 83 -5.51 4.93 -1.55
CA ILE A 83 -4.69 3.77 -1.87
C ILE A 83 -3.24 4.22 -1.73
N LEU A 84 -2.50 3.63 -0.81
CA LEU A 84 -1.12 4.01 -0.50
C LEU A 84 -0.21 2.81 -0.56
N GLN A 85 0.96 3.01 -1.14
CA GLN A 85 2.05 2.04 -1.11
C GLN A 85 3.34 2.82 -0.83
N ASN A 86 4.02 2.49 0.25
CA ASN A 86 5.19 3.23 0.73
C ASN A 86 6.47 2.41 0.53
N ASN A 87 7.55 3.09 0.13
CA ASN A 87 8.84 2.47 -0.17
C ASN A 87 9.96 3.22 0.55
N GLY A 88 10.45 2.62 1.61
CA GLY A 88 11.50 3.17 2.45
C GLY A 88 10.97 4.00 3.63
N PRO A 89 11.80 4.19 4.66
CA PRO A 89 11.37 4.84 5.91
C PRO A 89 11.00 6.31 5.73
N LEU A 90 11.69 7.06 4.85
CA LEU A 90 11.35 8.46 4.57
C LEU A 90 9.96 8.61 3.93
N ALA A 91 9.49 7.57 3.26
CA ALA A 91 8.16 7.55 2.65
C ALA A 91 7.09 6.95 3.57
N GLY A 92 7.44 6.59 4.81
CA GLY A 92 6.50 6.06 5.78
C GLY A 92 6.35 4.55 5.79
N GLN A 93 7.25 3.81 5.15
CA GLN A 93 7.24 2.36 5.23
C GLN A 93 7.76 1.91 6.59
N THR A 94 6.95 1.20 7.35
CA THR A 94 7.29 0.71 8.69
C THR A 94 7.59 -0.78 8.74
N VAL A 95 7.14 -1.53 7.76
CA VAL A 95 7.41 -2.98 7.62
C VAL A 95 8.03 -3.23 6.25
N ASP A 96 9.20 -3.87 6.25
CA ASP A 96 9.97 -4.15 5.02
C ASP A 96 9.45 -5.41 4.30
N HIS A 97 8.18 -5.39 4.02
CA HIS A 97 7.47 -6.36 3.20
C HIS A 97 6.44 -5.56 2.40
N PHE A 98 6.51 -5.63 1.09
CA PHE A 98 5.61 -4.89 0.21
C PHE A 98 4.16 -5.05 0.66
N HIS A 99 3.46 -3.95 0.85
CA HIS A 99 2.05 -3.95 1.19
C HIS A 99 1.36 -2.71 0.67
N LEU A 100 0.13 -2.88 0.24
CA LEU A 100 -0.70 -1.80 -0.29
C LEU A 100 -1.82 -1.53 0.71
N HIS A 101 -1.94 -0.27 1.13
CA HIS A 101 -2.99 0.19 2.04
C HIS A 101 -4.24 0.57 1.26
N ILE A 102 -5.38 0.13 1.74
CA ILE A 102 -6.69 0.61 1.32
C ILE A 102 -7.32 1.27 2.55
N ILE A 103 -7.45 2.60 2.51
CA ILE A 103 -7.89 3.38 3.67
C ILE A 103 -9.20 4.08 3.34
N PRO A 104 -10.34 3.55 3.81
CA PRO A 104 -11.61 4.27 3.67
C PRO A 104 -11.57 5.55 4.49
N ARG A 105 -12.07 6.65 3.90
CA ARG A 105 -12.01 7.95 4.55
C ARG A 105 -13.40 8.36 5.03
N TYR A 106 -13.43 8.88 6.25
CA TYR A 106 -14.67 9.28 6.91
C TYR A 106 -14.62 10.77 7.23
N GLU A 107 -15.76 11.42 7.18
CA GLU A 107 -15.86 12.80 7.65
C GLU A 107 -15.42 12.89 9.11
N GLY A 108 -14.49 13.81 9.42
CA GLY A 108 -13.97 13.98 10.76
C GLY A 108 -12.91 12.98 11.20
N ASP A 109 -12.43 12.10 10.32
CA ASP A 109 -11.31 11.24 10.67
C ASP A 109 -10.02 12.06 10.85
N SER A 110 -9.05 11.50 11.58
CA SER A 110 -7.80 12.21 11.91
C SER A 110 -6.65 11.90 10.96
N VAL A 111 -6.93 11.22 9.85
CA VAL A 111 -5.88 10.84 8.87
C VAL A 111 -5.55 12.02 7.99
N SER A 112 -4.24 12.28 7.80
CA SER A 112 -3.77 13.29 6.85
C SER A 112 -2.77 12.65 5.89
N VAL A 113 -3.08 12.75 4.59
CA VAL A 113 -2.18 12.36 3.50
C VAL A 113 -1.88 13.56 2.61
N LYS A 114 -2.00 14.76 3.17
CA LYS A 114 -1.69 16.02 2.48
C LYS A 114 -0.25 16.41 2.73
N TRP A 115 0.29 17.22 1.82
CA TRP A 115 1.64 17.75 1.91
C TRP A 115 1.65 19.23 1.49
N PRO A 116 2.59 20.03 2.03
CA PRO A 116 2.79 21.39 1.54
C PRO A 116 3.35 21.33 0.12
N GLN A 117 2.92 22.27 -0.72
CA GLN A 117 3.42 22.36 -2.08
C GLN A 117 4.79 23.03 -2.10
N MET A 118 5.70 22.46 -2.87
CA MET A 118 7.03 23.03 -3.11
C MET A 118 6.99 23.93 -4.34
N ASP A 119 7.69 25.04 -4.27
CA ASP A 119 7.86 25.95 -5.39
C ASP A 119 9.15 25.63 -6.14
N LEU A 120 9.03 25.27 -7.41
CA LEU A 120 10.17 25.05 -8.31
C LEU A 120 10.06 26.00 -9.50
N THR A 121 11.20 26.52 -9.96
CA THR A 121 11.27 27.29 -11.19
C THR A 121 11.05 26.38 -12.40
N ASP A 122 10.65 26.96 -13.53
CA ASP A 122 10.51 26.21 -14.79
C ASP A 122 11.81 25.51 -15.18
N GLU A 123 12.95 26.17 -14.93
CA GLU A 123 14.28 25.61 -15.19
C GLU A 123 14.55 24.37 -14.34
N GLN A 124 14.20 24.41 -13.05
CA GLN A 124 14.37 23.27 -12.13
C GLN A 124 13.47 22.10 -12.54
N ILE A 125 12.25 22.37 -12.95
CA ILE A 125 11.32 21.35 -13.45
C ILE A 125 11.88 20.70 -14.71
N GLU A 126 12.39 21.49 -15.66
CA GLU A 126 12.96 20.98 -16.90
C GLU A 126 14.21 20.15 -16.64
N GLU A 127 15.08 20.58 -15.72
CA GLU A 127 16.27 19.83 -15.34
C GLU A 127 15.94 18.44 -14.80
N ILE A 128 14.99 18.35 -13.88
CA ILE A 128 14.60 17.03 -13.33
C ILE A 128 13.86 16.19 -14.37
N ARG A 129 13.06 16.82 -15.24
CA ARG A 129 12.39 16.13 -16.34
C ARG A 129 13.40 15.40 -17.23
N LEU A 130 14.45 16.13 -17.63
CA LEU A 130 15.50 15.58 -18.49
C LEU A 130 16.26 14.45 -17.78
N SER A 131 16.58 14.63 -16.50
CA SER A 131 17.27 13.61 -15.70
C SER A 131 16.51 12.30 -15.67
N ILE A 132 15.19 12.36 -15.57
CA ILE A 132 14.35 11.16 -15.56
C ILE A 132 14.17 10.60 -16.97
N ALA A 133 13.82 11.44 -17.94
CA ALA A 133 13.55 11.02 -19.31
C ALA A 133 14.77 10.37 -19.98
N ASN A 134 15.97 10.87 -19.67
CA ASN A 134 17.20 10.33 -20.25
C ASN A 134 17.56 8.93 -19.74
N LEU A 135 16.90 8.45 -18.69
CA LEU A 135 17.10 7.10 -18.15
C LEU A 135 16.08 6.08 -18.69
N LEU A 136 15.09 6.53 -19.43
CA LEU A 136 14.08 5.64 -20.03
C LEU A 136 14.65 4.88 -21.29
#